data_b8dd4dd39bebe68719ac4e69e2c274a5
#
_entry.id   b8dd4dd39bebe68719ac4e69e2c274a5
#
_cell.length_a   1.000
_cell.length_b   1.000
_cell.length_c   1.000
_cell.angle_alpha   90.00
_cell.angle_beta   90.00
_cell.angle_gamma   90.00
#
_symmetry.space_group_name_H-M   'P 1'
#
loop_
_entity.id
_entity.type
_entity.pdbx_description
1 polymer ?
#
loop_
_entity_poly.entity_id
_entity_poly.type
_entity_poly.pdbx_seq_one_letter_code
_entity_poly.pdbx_strand_id
1 'polypeptide(L)'
;MTASTALWAQGPNIEELFKKAGAASDANEPKARQYLYREYKVTNEINEKGESSNRHTETWEAIGLEGSEYRKLVQRDDKPLREKEQKQEDEKLRKETDRRRQEKKGGIKNPLKRSYSFGYTKGDERFFDFRYVGEEVVNGRPAYVLEGKPKSDVKPTNNHEKQLLLSRLKLWIDEEEFFESNFEIEVTGAGVDIRPGTMVAFKQQRMEDGTWLMNEMRVRFILKPLRIANVRMEVLTTRSDFHKFAVDSRILERQ
;
A
#
# COMPACT_ATOMS: atom_id res chain seq x y z
N MET A 1 -17.47 -1.74 -51.37
CA MET A 1 -16.84 -1.01 -50.23
C MET A 1 -17.70 -1.25 -49.01
N THR A 2 -17.31 -2.21 -48.19
CA THR A 2 -18.01 -2.52 -46.95
C THR A 2 -17.32 -1.73 -45.83
N ALA A 3 -18.01 -0.70 -45.32
CA ALA A 3 -17.57 0.05 -44.16
C ALA A 3 -17.69 -0.86 -42.92
N SER A 4 -16.57 -1.30 -42.40
CA SER A 4 -16.48 -1.99 -41.11
C SER A 4 -16.71 -0.93 -40.03
N THR A 5 -17.93 -0.84 -39.51
CA THR A 5 -18.22 -0.10 -38.27
C THR A 5 -17.53 -0.82 -37.12
N ALA A 6 -16.39 -0.29 -36.69
CA ALA A 6 -15.81 -0.70 -35.42
C ALA A 6 -16.85 -0.43 -34.30
N LEU A 7 -17.44 -1.48 -33.78
CA LEU A 7 -18.17 -1.39 -32.51
C LEU A 7 -17.13 -0.99 -31.45
N TRP A 8 -17.17 0.25 -31.04
CA TRP A 8 -16.49 0.68 -29.81
C TRP A 8 -17.18 -0.06 -28.66
N ALA A 9 -16.51 -1.06 -28.12
CA ALA A 9 -16.99 -1.73 -26.93
C ALA A 9 -17.22 -0.64 -25.87
N GLN A 10 -18.46 -0.52 -25.42
CA GLN A 10 -18.76 0.36 -24.28
C GLN A 10 -17.95 -0.17 -23.09
N GLY A 11 -17.15 0.71 -22.49
CA GLY A 11 -16.36 0.36 -21.29
C GLY A 11 -17.25 -0.20 -20.17
N PRO A 12 -16.65 -0.80 -19.15
CA PRO A 12 -17.42 -1.41 -18.05
C PRO A 12 -18.25 -0.35 -17.33
N ASN A 13 -19.38 -0.78 -16.75
CA ASN A 13 -20.12 0.06 -15.81
C ASN A 13 -19.27 0.29 -14.57
N ILE A 14 -18.85 1.53 -14.35
CA ILE A 14 -17.91 1.90 -13.29
C ILE A 14 -18.47 1.62 -11.90
N GLU A 15 -19.76 1.87 -11.66
CA GLU A 15 -20.40 1.61 -10.35
C GLU A 15 -20.43 0.11 -10.05
N GLU A 16 -20.80 -0.71 -11.03
CA GLU A 16 -20.79 -2.17 -10.89
C GLU A 16 -19.37 -2.69 -10.69
N LEU A 17 -18.39 -2.10 -11.41
CA LEU A 17 -16.98 -2.46 -11.28
C LEU A 17 -16.46 -2.20 -9.86
N PHE A 18 -16.74 -1.04 -9.27
CA PHE A 18 -16.37 -0.75 -7.88
C PHE A 18 -17.07 -1.67 -6.88
N LYS A 19 -18.31 -2.02 -7.09
CA LYS A 19 -19.03 -2.97 -6.24
C LYS A 19 -18.35 -4.35 -6.27
N LYS A 20 -17.95 -4.84 -7.45
CA LYS A 20 -17.23 -6.11 -7.61
C LYS A 20 -15.83 -6.02 -6.99
N ALA A 21 -15.11 -4.92 -7.21
CA ALA A 21 -13.78 -4.70 -6.63
C ALA A 21 -13.82 -4.66 -5.10
N GLY A 22 -14.81 -4.03 -4.52
CA GLY A 22 -15.02 -4.03 -3.08
C GLY A 22 -15.28 -5.44 -2.52
N ALA A 23 -16.10 -6.24 -3.19
CA ALA A 23 -16.36 -7.64 -2.80
C ALA A 23 -15.10 -8.52 -2.94
N ALA A 24 -14.32 -8.34 -4.02
CA ALA A 24 -13.06 -9.04 -4.22
C ALA A 24 -12.02 -8.71 -3.13
N SER A 25 -11.91 -7.44 -2.77
CA SER A 25 -11.04 -6.98 -1.66
C SER A 25 -11.45 -7.59 -0.32
N ASP A 26 -12.74 -7.58 0.01
CA ASP A 26 -13.26 -8.17 1.26
C ASP A 26 -13.00 -9.70 1.32
N ALA A 27 -13.11 -10.40 0.19
CA ALA A 27 -12.83 -11.83 0.10
C ALA A 27 -11.33 -12.16 0.17
N ASN A 28 -10.47 -11.25 -0.29
CA ASN A 28 -9.03 -11.40 -0.27
C ASN A 28 -8.41 -11.14 1.12
N GLU A 29 -8.95 -10.18 1.87
CA GLU A 29 -8.36 -9.72 3.14
C GLU A 29 -8.05 -10.87 4.13
N PRO A 30 -8.96 -11.82 4.43
CA PRO A 30 -8.67 -12.91 5.35
C PRO A 30 -7.61 -13.90 4.83
N LYS A 31 -7.48 -14.05 3.51
CA LYS A 31 -6.45 -14.88 2.89
C LYS A 31 -5.08 -14.18 2.97
N ALA A 32 -5.02 -12.89 2.63
CA ALA A 32 -3.81 -12.10 2.66
C ALA A 32 -3.18 -12.03 4.07
N ARG A 33 -4.00 -12.00 5.11
CA ARG A 33 -3.55 -12.01 6.52
C ARG A 33 -2.84 -13.30 6.93
N GLN A 34 -2.93 -14.36 6.15
CA GLN A 34 -2.24 -15.63 6.40
C GLN A 34 -0.83 -15.65 5.82
N TYR A 35 -0.39 -14.59 5.16
CA TYR A 35 0.91 -14.54 4.55
C TYR A 35 1.90 -13.73 5.39
N LEU A 36 3.11 -14.26 5.48
CA LEU A 36 4.31 -13.60 5.96
C LEU A 36 5.20 -13.31 4.75
N TYR A 37 6.12 -12.38 4.90
CA TYR A 37 6.96 -11.90 3.81
C TYR A 37 8.26 -11.28 4.34
N ARG A 38 9.19 -11.10 3.46
CA ARG A 38 10.34 -10.23 3.66
C ARG A 38 10.08 -8.88 3.00
N GLU A 39 10.31 -7.79 3.73
CA GLU A 39 10.11 -6.44 3.22
C GLU A 39 11.47 -5.73 3.12
N TYR A 40 11.79 -5.23 1.93
CA TYR A 40 12.97 -4.41 1.68
C TYR A 40 12.53 -2.99 1.36
N LYS A 41 13.03 -2.04 2.14
CA LYS A 41 12.68 -0.63 2.03
C LYS A 41 13.92 0.18 1.69
N VAL A 42 13.84 0.96 0.63
CA VAL A 42 14.85 1.94 0.23
C VAL A 42 14.29 3.33 0.42
N THR A 43 15.00 4.17 1.13
CA THR A 43 14.66 5.59 1.30
C THR A 43 15.78 6.42 0.67
N ASN A 44 15.43 7.26 -0.30
CA ASN A 44 16.33 8.19 -0.96
C ASN A 44 15.89 9.62 -0.63
N GLU A 45 16.83 10.44 -0.19
CA GLU A 45 16.66 11.88 -0.20
C GLU A 45 17.04 12.39 -1.59
N ILE A 46 16.22 13.27 -2.15
CA ILE A 46 16.42 13.82 -3.50
C ILE A 46 16.75 15.30 -3.36
N ASN A 47 17.90 15.71 -3.86
CA ASN A 47 18.32 17.11 -3.86
C ASN A 47 17.51 17.95 -4.89
N GLU A 48 17.75 19.26 -4.94
CA GLU A 48 17.05 20.16 -5.86
C GLU A 48 17.34 19.88 -7.34
N LYS A 49 18.46 19.21 -7.64
CA LYS A 49 18.81 18.77 -9.00
C LYS A 49 18.15 17.45 -9.41
N GLY A 50 17.41 16.80 -8.48
CA GLY A 50 16.79 15.50 -8.73
C GLY A 50 17.71 14.29 -8.51
N GLU A 51 18.90 14.50 -7.92
CA GLU A 51 19.87 13.45 -7.65
C GLU A 51 19.65 12.88 -6.24
N SER A 52 19.87 11.57 -6.07
CA SER A 52 19.86 10.94 -4.75
C SER A 52 21.07 11.41 -3.93
N SER A 53 20.80 12.05 -2.79
CA SER A 53 21.86 12.60 -1.90
C SER A 53 22.17 11.66 -0.74
N ASN A 54 21.18 10.96 -0.21
CA ASN A 54 21.31 9.98 0.86
C ASN A 54 20.42 8.77 0.55
N ARG A 55 21.00 7.58 0.66
CA ARG A 55 20.29 6.33 0.49
C ARG A 55 20.39 5.51 1.77
N HIS A 56 19.23 5.15 2.33
CA HIS A 56 19.13 4.25 3.46
C HIS A 56 18.31 3.02 3.11
N THR A 57 18.70 1.87 3.59
CA THR A 57 17.94 0.64 3.40
C THR A 57 17.61 -0.04 4.72
N GLU A 58 16.44 -0.68 4.75
CA GLU A 58 15.99 -1.49 5.87
C GLU A 58 15.40 -2.79 5.32
N THR A 59 15.79 -3.91 5.91
CA THR A 59 15.14 -5.21 5.66
C THR A 59 14.37 -5.63 6.90
N TRP A 60 13.10 -5.95 6.70
CA TRP A 60 12.18 -6.41 7.74
C TRP A 60 11.70 -7.83 7.44
N GLU A 61 11.53 -8.63 8.46
CA GLU A 61 10.87 -9.93 8.35
C GLU A 61 9.51 -9.85 9.04
N ALA A 62 8.46 -10.17 8.29
CA ALA A 62 7.13 -10.38 8.86
C ALA A 62 7.12 -11.77 9.50
N ILE A 63 6.81 -11.84 10.78
CA ILE A 63 6.71 -13.09 11.54
C ILE A 63 5.33 -13.20 12.19
N GLY A 64 4.85 -14.42 12.39
CA GLY A 64 3.64 -14.68 13.15
C GLY A 64 3.89 -14.52 14.65
N LEU A 65 3.19 -13.59 15.30
CA LEU A 65 3.31 -13.32 16.72
C LEU A 65 1.93 -13.31 17.35
N GLU A 66 1.67 -14.27 18.23
CA GLU A 66 0.40 -14.37 18.97
C GLU A 66 -0.85 -14.28 18.08
N GLY A 67 -0.77 -14.88 16.86
CA GLY A 67 -1.89 -14.96 15.91
C GLY A 67 -2.05 -13.76 14.97
N SER A 68 -1.10 -12.84 14.94
CA SER A 68 -1.08 -11.73 13.97
C SER A 68 0.34 -11.41 13.52
N GLU A 69 0.47 -10.68 12.41
CA GLU A 69 1.75 -10.24 11.88
C GLU A 69 2.51 -9.32 12.85
N TYR A 70 3.81 -9.52 12.96
CA TYR A 70 4.77 -8.59 13.55
C TYR A 70 5.93 -8.41 12.58
N ARG A 71 6.39 -7.18 12.37
CA ARG A 71 7.56 -6.89 11.53
C ARG A 71 8.79 -6.64 12.39
N LYS A 72 9.81 -7.47 12.22
CA LYS A 72 11.11 -7.39 12.89
C LYS A 72 12.15 -6.82 11.94
N LEU A 73 12.86 -5.77 12.32
CA LEU A 73 14.00 -5.26 11.57
C LEU A 73 15.16 -6.26 11.69
N VAL A 74 15.76 -6.64 10.57
CA VAL A 74 16.87 -7.62 10.52
C VAL A 74 18.13 -7.07 9.88
N GLN A 75 18.02 -6.05 9.02
CA GLN A 75 19.17 -5.39 8.40
C GLN A 75 18.93 -3.88 8.27
N ARG A 76 20.03 -3.13 8.30
CA ARG A 76 20.06 -1.70 8.00
C ARG A 76 21.27 -1.39 7.12
N ASP A 77 21.07 -0.57 6.08
CA ASP A 77 22.10 -0.22 5.09
C ASP A 77 22.78 -1.47 4.50
N ASP A 78 21.96 -2.46 4.13
CA ASP A 78 22.32 -3.75 3.55
C ASP A 78 23.28 -4.60 4.43
N LYS A 79 23.34 -4.31 5.73
CA LYS A 79 24.16 -5.03 6.72
C LYS A 79 23.30 -5.58 7.86
N PRO A 80 23.67 -6.73 8.44
CA PRO A 80 23.04 -7.20 9.67
C PRO A 80 23.08 -6.13 10.75
N LEU A 81 22.06 -6.12 11.61
CA LEU A 81 22.02 -5.21 12.75
C LEU A 81 23.23 -5.41 13.66
N ARG A 82 23.75 -4.32 14.20
CA ARG A 82 24.79 -4.37 15.24
C ARG A 82 24.19 -5.00 16.50
N GLU A 83 25.03 -5.58 17.35
CA GLU A 83 24.60 -6.26 18.57
C GLU A 83 23.64 -5.43 19.45
N LYS A 84 23.95 -4.13 19.61
CA LYS A 84 23.07 -3.20 20.35
C LYS A 84 21.69 -3.04 19.70
N GLU A 85 21.64 -2.91 18.37
CA GLU A 85 20.38 -2.77 17.62
C GLU A 85 19.57 -4.07 17.66
N GLN A 86 20.25 -5.21 17.56
CA GLN A 86 19.61 -6.52 17.67
C GLN A 86 18.98 -6.72 19.05
N LYS A 87 19.70 -6.40 20.13
CA LYS A 87 19.15 -6.43 21.49
C LYS A 87 17.91 -5.53 21.64
N GLN A 88 17.91 -4.36 21.02
CA GLN A 88 16.76 -3.45 21.03
C GLN A 88 15.55 -4.05 20.29
N GLU A 89 15.77 -4.68 19.14
CA GLU A 89 14.70 -5.33 18.37
C GLU A 89 14.14 -6.57 19.12
N ASP A 90 15.00 -7.35 19.76
CA ASP A 90 14.58 -8.50 20.58
C ASP A 90 13.77 -8.03 21.82
N GLU A 91 14.16 -6.91 22.42
CA GLU A 91 13.38 -6.32 23.51
C GLU A 91 12.01 -5.79 23.04
N LYS A 92 11.94 -5.15 21.86
CA LYS A 92 10.66 -4.73 21.27
C LYS A 92 9.76 -5.93 21.01
N LEU A 93 10.31 -6.99 20.42
CA LEU A 93 9.59 -8.23 20.16
C LEU A 93 9.04 -8.83 21.46
N ARG A 94 9.85 -8.90 22.53
CA ARG A 94 9.41 -9.41 23.85
C ARG A 94 8.28 -8.56 24.42
N LYS A 95 8.44 -7.24 24.46
CA LYS A 95 7.40 -6.32 24.95
C LYS A 95 6.09 -6.46 24.17
N GLU A 96 6.18 -6.58 22.86
CA GLU A 96 5.00 -6.76 22.01
C GLU A 96 4.33 -8.12 22.25
N THR A 97 5.12 -9.18 22.44
CA THR A 97 4.62 -10.52 22.78
C THR A 97 3.83 -10.48 24.10
N ASP A 98 4.43 -9.89 25.15
CA ASP A 98 3.79 -9.79 26.46
C ASP A 98 2.51 -8.95 26.40
N ARG A 99 2.52 -7.84 25.66
CA ARG A 99 1.35 -6.98 25.44
C ARG A 99 0.21 -7.76 24.76
N ARG A 100 0.50 -8.48 23.68
CA ARG A 100 -0.51 -9.28 22.96
C ARG A 100 -1.06 -10.43 23.78
N ARG A 101 -0.22 -11.08 24.60
CA ARG A 101 -0.65 -12.13 25.54
C ARG A 101 -1.59 -11.58 26.63
N GLN A 102 -1.28 -10.39 27.15
CA GLN A 102 -2.16 -9.74 28.14
C GLN A 102 -3.50 -9.33 27.51
N GLU A 103 -3.50 -8.77 26.30
CA GLU A 103 -4.73 -8.41 25.59
C GLU A 103 -5.63 -9.64 25.33
N LYS A 104 -5.03 -10.77 24.93
CA LYS A 104 -5.79 -12.03 24.78
C LYS A 104 -6.43 -12.49 26.07
N LYS A 105 -5.71 -12.40 27.21
CA LYS A 105 -6.23 -12.77 28.54
C LYS A 105 -7.34 -11.82 29.01
N GLY A 106 -7.22 -10.54 28.70
CA GLY A 106 -8.19 -9.50 29.07
C GLY A 106 -9.44 -9.45 28.18
N GLY A 107 -9.55 -10.31 27.16
CA GLY A 107 -10.70 -10.31 26.22
C GLY A 107 -10.77 -9.07 25.33
N ILE A 108 -9.76 -8.23 25.30
CA ILE A 108 -9.69 -7.02 24.50
C ILE A 108 -9.39 -7.44 23.07
N LYS A 109 -10.36 -7.37 22.18
CA LYS A 109 -10.13 -7.47 20.74
C LYS A 109 -9.27 -6.29 20.33
N ASN A 110 -8.04 -6.58 19.88
CA ASN A 110 -7.05 -5.57 19.52
C ASN A 110 -7.59 -4.60 18.45
N PRO A 111 -7.80 -3.30 18.77
CA PRO A 111 -8.25 -2.32 17.82
C PRO A 111 -7.11 -1.75 16.95
N LEU A 112 -5.89 -2.30 17.02
CA LEU A 112 -4.79 -1.82 16.19
C LEU A 112 -4.96 -2.20 14.71
N LYS A 113 -6.06 -1.72 14.12
CA LYS A 113 -6.03 -1.26 12.74
C LYS A 113 -5.08 -0.04 12.72
N ARG A 114 -3.78 -0.28 12.61
CA ARG A 114 -2.90 0.75 12.08
C ARG A 114 -3.24 0.89 10.61
N SER A 115 -4.31 1.64 10.35
CA SER A 115 -4.53 2.24 9.06
C SER A 115 -3.39 3.26 8.89
N TYR A 116 -2.37 2.91 8.17
CA TYR A 116 -1.53 3.92 7.53
C TYR A 116 -2.39 4.52 6.43
N SER A 117 -3.28 5.42 6.79
CA SER A 117 -4.14 6.12 5.83
C SER A 117 -3.38 7.31 5.23
N PHE A 118 -2.27 7.04 4.56
CA PHE A 118 -1.82 7.93 3.52
C PHE A 118 -2.15 7.24 2.20
N GLY A 119 -3.10 7.77 1.47
CA GLY A 119 -3.57 7.21 0.20
C GLY A 119 -5.07 7.02 0.18
N TYR A 120 -5.52 6.28 -0.79
CA TYR A 120 -6.90 5.95 -1.07
C TYR A 120 -7.34 4.72 -0.26
N THR A 121 -8.53 4.77 0.31
CA THR A 121 -9.14 3.68 1.06
C THR A 121 -10.54 3.40 0.54
N LYS A 122 -11.08 2.22 0.82
CA LYS A 122 -12.46 1.85 0.46
C LYS A 122 -13.45 2.91 0.97
N GLY A 123 -14.26 3.44 0.07
CA GLY A 123 -15.20 4.52 0.31
C GLY A 123 -14.71 5.91 -0.15
N ASP A 124 -13.41 6.03 -0.48
CA ASP A 124 -12.85 7.28 -1.00
C ASP A 124 -13.19 7.53 -2.48
N GLU A 125 -13.68 6.50 -3.20
CA GLU A 125 -14.18 6.63 -4.57
C GLU A 125 -15.27 7.69 -4.72
N ARG A 126 -16.02 7.97 -3.67
CA ARG A 126 -17.07 9.00 -3.65
C ARG A 126 -16.54 10.43 -3.90
N PHE A 127 -15.25 10.66 -3.67
CA PHE A 127 -14.63 11.98 -3.87
C PHE A 127 -14.17 12.23 -5.30
N PHE A 128 -14.29 11.22 -6.18
CA PHE A 128 -13.77 11.29 -7.54
C PHE A 128 -14.86 11.05 -8.58
N ASP A 129 -14.73 11.73 -9.72
CA ASP A 129 -15.40 11.39 -10.97
C ASP A 129 -14.46 10.49 -11.76
N PHE A 130 -14.86 9.23 -11.95
CA PHE A 130 -14.06 8.26 -12.67
C PHE A 130 -14.46 8.17 -14.14
N ARG A 131 -13.45 7.96 -14.97
CA ARG A 131 -13.63 7.58 -16.36
C ARG A 131 -12.83 6.31 -16.67
N TYR A 132 -13.38 5.46 -17.49
CA TYR A 132 -12.66 4.37 -18.12
C TYR A 132 -11.75 4.93 -19.21
N VAL A 133 -10.48 4.54 -19.23
CA VAL A 133 -9.48 5.04 -20.17
C VAL A 133 -8.88 3.96 -21.07
N GLY A 134 -9.26 2.70 -20.85
CA GLY A 134 -8.81 1.56 -21.66
C GLY A 134 -8.38 0.38 -20.81
N GLU A 135 -7.65 -0.53 -21.42
CA GLU A 135 -7.12 -1.76 -20.84
C GLU A 135 -5.60 -1.74 -20.90
N GLU A 136 -4.97 -2.27 -19.86
CA GLU A 136 -3.52 -2.48 -19.79
C GLU A 136 -3.24 -3.90 -19.27
N VAL A 137 -2.09 -4.47 -19.65
CA VAL A 137 -1.65 -5.75 -19.09
C VAL A 137 -0.80 -5.48 -17.84
N VAL A 138 -1.27 -5.96 -16.68
CA VAL A 138 -0.60 -5.83 -15.40
C VAL A 138 -0.19 -7.22 -14.90
N ASN A 139 1.11 -7.46 -14.71
CA ASN A 139 1.63 -8.76 -14.29
C ASN A 139 1.14 -9.93 -15.16
N GLY A 140 1.02 -9.71 -16.48
CA GLY A 140 0.55 -10.71 -17.45
C GLY A 140 -0.96 -10.92 -17.49
N ARG A 141 -1.77 -10.11 -16.79
CA ARG A 141 -3.23 -10.19 -16.72
C ARG A 141 -3.87 -8.91 -17.25
N PRO A 142 -4.98 -9.00 -18.00
CA PRO A 142 -5.70 -7.82 -18.48
C PRO A 142 -6.35 -7.09 -17.29
N ALA A 143 -6.31 -5.77 -17.33
CA ALA A 143 -6.91 -4.91 -16.31
C ALA A 143 -7.59 -3.70 -16.92
N TYR A 144 -8.80 -3.38 -16.43
CA TYR A 144 -9.47 -2.11 -16.70
C TYR A 144 -8.72 -0.97 -16.07
N VAL A 145 -8.52 0.10 -16.81
CA VAL A 145 -7.85 1.31 -16.31
C VAL A 145 -8.86 2.41 -16.11
N LEU A 146 -8.91 2.93 -14.88
CA LEU A 146 -9.76 4.04 -14.50
C LEU A 146 -8.93 5.23 -14.07
N GLU A 147 -9.30 6.42 -14.51
CA GLU A 147 -8.78 7.69 -13.99
C GLU A 147 -9.85 8.41 -13.19
N GLY A 148 -9.50 8.82 -11.97
CA GLY A 148 -10.33 9.60 -11.06
C GLY A 148 -9.86 11.04 -10.97
N LYS A 149 -10.76 11.98 -11.25
CA LYS A 149 -10.56 13.42 -10.98
C LYS A 149 -11.36 13.80 -9.74
N PRO A 150 -10.83 14.67 -8.87
CA PRO A 150 -11.56 15.11 -7.70
C PRO A 150 -12.84 15.85 -8.09
N LYS A 151 -13.93 15.58 -7.40
CA LYS A 151 -15.20 16.27 -7.55
C LYS A 151 -15.09 17.71 -7.04
N SER A 152 -15.72 18.64 -7.73
CA SER A 152 -15.71 20.06 -7.38
C SER A 152 -16.82 20.47 -6.40
N ASP A 153 -17.86 19.67 -6.27
CA ASP A 153 -19.06 19.94 -5.47
C ASP A 153 -19.01 19.31 -4.06
N VAL A 154 -17.97 18.53 -3.76
CA VAL A 154 -17.80 17.88 -2.46
C VAL A 154 -16.98 18.76 -1.52
N LYS A 155 -17.52 18.99 -0.31
CA LYS A 155 -16.81 19.72 0.75
C LYS A 155 -16.09 18.74 1.67
N PRO A 156 -14.76 18.87 1.86
CA PRO A 156 -14.01 18.00 2.75
C PRO A 156 -14.34 18.30 4.22
N THR A 157 -14.45 17.28 5.04
CA THR A 157 -14.73 17.37 6.48
C THR A 157 -13.47 17.21 7.35
N ASN A 158 -12.39 16.67 6.77
CA ASN A 158 -11.13 16.41 7.46
C ASN A 158 -9.91 16.58 6.52
N ASN A 159 -8.71 16.46 7.08
CA ASN A 159 -7.48 16.64 6.29
C ASN A 159 -7.25 15.55 5.24
N HIS A 160 -7.67 14.31 5.50
CA HIS A 160 -7.59 13.23 4.53
C HIS A 160 -8.44 13.56 3.29
N GLU A 161 -9.71 13.93 3.47
CA GLU A 161 -10.60 14.33 2.38
C GLU A 161 -10.09 15.55 1.61
N LYS A 162 -9.50 16.54 2.31
CA LYS A 162 -8.84 17.67 1.65
C LYS A 162 -7.70 17.22 0.73
N GLN A 163 -6.93 16.23 1.14
CA GLN A 163 -5.83 15.70 0.33
C GLN A 163 -6.35 14.95 -0.90
N LEU A 164 -7.41 14.14 -0.75
CA LEU A 164 -8.05 13.45 -1.87
C LEU A 164 -8.53 14.45 -2.93
N LEU A 165 -9.21 15.52 -2.51
CA LEU A 165 -9.70 16.56 -3.41
C LEU A 165 -8.60 17.42 -4.07
N LEU A 166 -7.34 17.27 -3.65
CA LEU A 166 -6.16 17.88 -4.28
C LEU A 166 -5.37 16.87 -5.14
N SER A 167 -5.92 15.68 -5.39
CA SER A 167 -5.17 14.58 -6.01
C SER A 167 -5.86 14.06 -7.27
N ARG A 168 -5.08 13.41 -8.14
CA ARG A 168 -5.59 12.55 -9.21
C ARG A 168 -5.35 11.10 -8.82
N LEU A 169 -6.23 10.22 -9.28
CA LEU A 169 -6.20 8.80 -8.98
C LEU A 169 -6.20 8.00 -10.28
N LYS A 170 -5.37 6.96 -10.35
CA LYS A 170 -5.40 5.95 -11.41
C LYS A 170 -5.48 4.58 -10.78
N LEU A 171 -6.43 3.77 -11.25
CA LEU A 171 -6.70 2.42 -10.75
C LEU A 171 -6.59 1.42 -11.89
N TRP A 172 -6.07 0.24 -11.57
CA TRP A 172 -6.06 -0.92 -12.45
C TRP A 172 -6.83 -2.04 -11.77
N ILE A 173 -7.91 -2.46 -12.36
CA ILE A 173 -8.80 -3.50 -11.84
C ILE A 173 -8.70 -4.71 -12.76
N ASP A 174 -8.24 -5.83 -12.22
CA ASP A 174 -8.15 -7.12 -12.94
C ASP A 174 -9.51 -7.50 -13.56
N GLU A 175 -9.53 -7.86 -14.83
CA GLU A 175 -10.79 -8.09 -15.56
C GLU A 175 -11.48 -9.39 -15.15
N GLU A 176 -10.73 -10.39 -14.69
CA GLU A 176 -11.27 -11.70 -14.34
C GLU A 176 -11.76 -11.75 -12.88
N GLU A 177 -10.95 -11.18 -11.97
CA GLU A 177 -11.21 -11.28 -10.54
C GLU A 177 -11.72 -9.98 -9.92
N PHE A 178 -11.78 -8.90 -10.70
CA PHE A 178 -12.20 -7.56 -10.27
C PHE A 178 -11.39 -7.02 -9.09
N PHE A 179 -10.19 -7.53 -8.88
CA PHE A 179 -9.31 -7.08 -7.82
C PHE A 179 -8.51 -5.85 -8.26
N GLU A 180 -8.38 -4.86 -7.37
CA GLU A 180 -7.53 -3.69 -7.61
C GLU A 180 -6.06 -4.12 -7.61
N SER A 181 -5.50 -4.39 -8.79
CA SER A 181 -4.14 -4.90 -8.96
C SER A 181 -3.06 -3.84 -8.75
N ASN A 182 -3.35 -2.60 -9.17
CA ASN A 182 -2.48 -1.46 -8.96
C ASN A 182 -3.30 -0.21 -8.66
N PHE A 183 -2.67 0.71 -7.91
CA PHE A 183 -3.23 2.04 -7.79
C PHE A 183 -2.12 3.09 -7.72
N GLU A 184 -2.44 4.30 -8.18
CA GLU A 184 -1.58 5.47 -8.09
C GLU A 184 -2.41 6.70 -7.74
N ILE A 185 -1.98 7.44 -6.71
CA ILE A 185 -2.54 8.74 -6.35
C ILE A 185 -1.44 9.79 -6.38
N GLU A 186 -1.66 10.89 -7.09
CA GLU A 186 -0.75 12.01 -7.21
C GLU A 186 -1.42 13.30 -6.74
N VAL A 187 -0.77 14.00 -5.82
CA VAL A 187 -1.20 15.33 -5.39
C VAL A 187 -0.91 16.34 -6.48
N THR A 188 -1.94 17.00 -6.99
CA THR A 188 -1.85 18.02 -8.06
C THR A 188 -2.05 19.43 -7.54
N GLY A 189 -2.70 19.60 -6.40
CA GLY A 189 -2.95 20.87 -5.73
C GLY A 189 -2.03 21.12 -4.52
N ALA A 190 -1.87 22.37 -4.12
CA ALA A 190 -1.09 22.72 -2.94
C ALA A 190 -1.93 22.62 -1.66
N GLY A 191 -1.57 21.73 -0.75
CA GLY A 191 -2.10 21.63 0.61
C GLY A 191 -1.22 22.36 1.63
N VAL A 192 -1.58 22.24 2.92
CA VAL A 192 -0.81 22.89 4.01
C VAL A 192 0.58 22.28 4.14
N ASP A 193 0.66 20.94 4.18
CA ASP A 193 1.91 20.19 4.42
C ASP A 193 2.35 19.37 3.20
N ILE A 194 1.46 19.14 2.23
CA ILE A 194 1.69 18.33 1.05
C ILE A 194 1.77 19.21 -0.18
N ARG A 195 2.72 18.91 -1.06
CA ARG A 195 2.99 19.65 -2.29
C ARG A 195 2.61 18.84 -3.53
N PRO A 196 2.27 19.52 -4.64
CA PRO A 196 2.11 18.88 -5.95
C PRO A 196 3.32 18.01 -6.30
N GLY A 197 3.06 16.84 -6.88
CA GLY A 197 4.07 15.83 -7.19
C GLY A 197 4.32 14.82 -6.07
N THR A 198 3.73 14.99 -4.87
CA THR A 198 3.64 13.92 -3.88
C THR A 198 2.80 12.80 -4.46
N MET A 199 3.31 11.57 -4.41
CA MET A 199 2.68 10.41 -5.05
C MET A 199 2.78 9.18 -4.16
N VAL A 200 1.74 8.36 -4.19
CA VAL A 200 1.75 6.99 -3.66
C VAL A 200 1.27 6.05 -4.74
N ALA A 201 2.01 4.98 -4.96
CA ALA A 201 1.63 3.92 -5.88
C ALA A 201 1.80 2.56 -5.19
N PHE A 202 0.86 1.66 -5.43
CA PHE A 202 0.93 0.27 -5.02
C PHE A 202 0.85 -0.64 -6.23
N LYS A 203 1.57 -1.76 -6.14
CA LYS A 203 1.40 -2.90 -7.03
C LYS A 203 1.10 -4.13 -6.19
N GLN A 204 0.21 -4.92 -6.70
CA GLN A 204 -0.15 -6.19 -6.10
C GLN A 204 0.12 -7.33 -7.07
N GLN A 205 0.49 -8.47 -6.54
CA GLN A 205 0.66 -9.70 -7.32
C GLN A 205 -0.31 -10.76 -6.85
N ARG A 206 -0.77 -11.57 -7.78
CA ARG A 206 -1.59 -12.72 -7.52
C ARG A 206 -0.72 -13.93 -7.21
N MET A 207 -0.97 -14.58 -6.09
CA MET A 207 -0.32 -15.83 -5.69
C MET A 207 -1.00 -17.02 -6.39
N GLU A 208 -0.34 -18.18 -6.41
CA GLU A 208 -0.87 -19.42 -7.03
C GLU A 208 -2.22 -19.87 -6.47
N ASP A 209 -2.48 -19.60 -5.18
CA ASP A 209 -3.74 -19.93 -4.52
C ASP A 209 -4.85 -18.88 -4.73
N GLY A 210 -4.63 -17.90 -5.60
CA GLY A 210 -5.57 -16.84 -5.91
C GLY A 210 -5.57 -15.69 -4.90
N THR A 211 -4.66 -15.64 -3.94
CA THR A 211 -4.55 -14.53 -3.00
C THR A 211 -3.77 -13.38 -3.64
N TRP A 212 -4.29 -12.15 -3.53
CA TRP A 212 -3.58 -10.95 -3.96
C TRP A 212 -2.79 -10.34 -2.79
N LEU A 213 -1.52 -10.04 -3.03
CA LEU A 213 -0.61 -9.50 -2.03
C LEU A 213 0.14 -8.28 -2.59
N MET A 214 0.26 -7.23 -1.80
CA MET A 214 1.08 -6.09 -2.16
C MET A 214 2.54 -6.51 -2.23
N ASN A 215 3.17 -6.34 -3.39
CA ASN A 215 4.58 -6.65 -3.62
C ASN A 215 5.46 -5.41 -3.79
N GLU A 216 4.90 -4.27 -4.18
CA GLU A 216 5.63 -3.01 -4.30
C GLU A 216 4.77 -1.85 -3.79
N MET A 217 5.40 -0.94 -3.06
CA MET A 217 4.86 0.37 -2.73
C MET A 217 5.91 1.43 -3.02
N ARG A 218 5.53 2.44 -3.75
CA ARG A 218 6.37 3.62 -4.02
C ARG A 218 5.72 4.86 -3.46
N VAL A 219 6.47 5.62 -2.71
CA VAL A 219 6.00 6.88 -2.15
C VAL A 219 7.02 7.97 -2.48
N ARG A 220 6.56 9.05 -3.09
CA ARG A 220 7.33 10.28 -3.27
C ARG A 220 6.70 11.36 -2.40
N PHE A 221 7.47 11.86 -1.45
CA PHE A 221 7.08 13.00 -0.63
C PHE A 221 7.78 14.25 -1.09
N ILE A 222 7.01 15.33 -1.23
CA ILE A 222 7.54 16.67 -1.41
C ILE A 222 7.02 17.52 -0.26
N LEU A 223 7.89 17.78 0.70
CA LEU A 223 7.59 18.52 1.92
C LEU A 223 8.29 19.88 1.87
N LYS A 224 7.67 20.87 2.48
CA LYS A 224 8.30 22.19 2.69
C LYS A 224 8.29 22.51 4.20
N PRO A 225 9.17 21.88 4.97
CA PRO A 225 9.24 22.12 6.40
C PRO A 225 9.65 23.58 6.64
N LEU A 226 8.93 24.26 7.53
CA LEU A 226 9.22 25.63 7.98
C LEU A 226 9.40 26.69 6.87
N ARG A 227 8.88 26.43 5.64
CA ARG A 227 9.00 27.32 4.47
C ARG A 227 10.44 27.61 3.99
N ILE A 228 11.43 26.83 4.41
CA ILE A 228 12.85 27.10 4.14
C ILE A 228 13.32 26.42 2.85
N ALA A 229 13.09 25.13 2.69
CA ALA A 229 13.50 24.37 1.49
C ALA A 229 12.51 23.23 1.19
N ASN A 230 12.46 22.80 -0.06
CA ASN A 230 11.72 21.59 -0.40
C ASN A 230 12.60 20.38 -0.07
N VAL A 231 12.10 19.51 0.81
CA VAL A 231 12.68 18.18 1.03
C VAL A 231 11.91 17.20 0.14
N ARG A 232 12.62 16.50 -0.71
CA ARG A 232 12.07 15.44 -1.56
C ARG A 232 12.60 14.11 -1.05
N MET A 233 11.70 13.18 -0.81
CA MET A 233 12.04 11.82 -0.40
C MET A 233 11.31 10.83 -1.29
N GLU A 234 12.03 9.82 -1.75
CA GLU A 234 11.44 8.66 -2.41
C GLU A 234 11.64 7.43 -1.53
N VAL A 235 10.56 6.72 -1.28
CA VAL A 235 10.56 5.46 -0.55
C VAL A 235 10.04 4.38 -1.49
N LEU A 236 10.86 3.37 -1.72
CA LEU A 236 10.47 2.15 -2.41
C LEU A 236 10.45 1.01 -1.39
N THR A 237 9.31 0.37 -1.26
CA THR A 237 9.15 -0.82 -0.44
C THR A 237 8.78 -1.98 -1.34
N THR A 238 9.55 -3.06 -1.29
CA THR A 238 9.27 -4.31 -2.00
C THR A 238 9.09 -5.44 -1.01
N ARG A 239 8.16 -6.36 -1.31
CA ARG A 239 7.92 -7.56 -0.52
C ARG A 239 8.20 -8.79 -1.36
N SER A 240 8.87 -9.76 -0.76
CA SER A 240 9.25 -11.04 -1.34
C SER A 240 9.10 -12.17 -0.33
N ASP A 241 9.45 -13.38 -0.73
CA ASP A 241 9.51 -14.56 0.13
C ASP A 241 8.17 -14.83 0.84
N PHE A 242 7.06 -14.63 0.10
CA PHE A 242 5.73 -14.85 0.62
C PHE A 242 5.49 -16.32 0.96
N HIS A 243 5.06 -16.57 2.18
CA HIS A 243 4.69 -17.91 2.64
C HIS A 243 3.56 -17.84 3.66
N LYS A 244 2.71 -18.87 3.68
CA LYS A 244 1.62 -18.96 4.66
C LYS A 244 2.17 -19.38 6.02
N PHE A 245 1.64 -18.80 7.07
CA PHE A 245 1.86 -19.28 8.42
C PHE A 245 0.58 -19.92 8.98
N ALA A 246 0.76 -21.02 9.70
CA ALA A 246 -0.34 -21.59 10.48
C ALA A 246 -0.51 -20.74 11.76
N VAL A 247 -1.76 -20.44 12.11
CA VAL A 247 -2.09 -19.62 13.30
C VAL A 247 -1.55 -20.24 14.60
N ASP A 248 -1.16 -21.51 14.57
CA ASP A 248 -0.62 -22.29 15.71
C ASP A 248 0.91 -22.46 15.72
N SER A 249 1.65 -21.82 14.82
CA SER A 249 3.12 -21.96 14.84
C SER A 249 3.69 -21.26 16.09
N ARG A 250 3.99 -22.07 17.10
CA ARG A 250 4.86 -21.72 18.22
C ARG A 250 6.22 -21.35 17.65
N ILE A 251 6.76 -20.22 18.08
CA ILE A 251 8.16 -19.86 17.79
C ILE A 251 9.01 -21.02 18.31
N LEU A 252 9.58 -21.80 17.39
CA LEU A 252 10.66 -22.72 17.74
C LEU A 252 11.85 -21.83 18.08
N GLU A 253 12.10 -21.64 19.37
CA GLU A 253 13.35 -21.08 19.87
C GLU A 253 14.48 -21.95 19.29
N ARG A 254 15.23 -21.40 18.37
CA ARG A 254 16.53 -22.00 18.02
C ARG A 254 17.43 -21.80 19.22
N GLN A 255 17.76 -22.91 19.87
CA GLN A 255 18.83 -23.04 20.83
C GLN A 255 20.19 -22.71 20.22
#